data_2c8e2d649a299b56288138c03aa3bd9a
#
_entry.id   2c8e2d649a299b56288138c03aa3bd9a
#
_cell.length_a   1.000
_cell.length_b   1.000
_cell.length_c   1.000
_cell.angle_alpha   90.00
_cell.angle_beta   90.00
_cell.angle_gamma   90.00
#
_symmetry.space_group_name_H-M   'P 1'
#
loop_
_entity.id
_entity.type
_entity.pdbx_description
1 polymer ?
#
loop_
_entity_poly.entity_id
_entity_poly.type
_entity_poly.pdbx_seq_one_letter_code
_entity_poly.pdbx_strand_id
1 'polypeptide(L)'
;LLLFAVMFLFGWGSAAVVAKWQSDRETEETMHIEAAVDNWGLGFGESGKELQPTGNATADELKQYDTYYIGSKEEKVIYLTFDCGYENGNTGAILDALKKHNAPGTFFVVGHFLESAPELVKRMVTEGHTVGNHTYHHPDMSAISDKESFQKELDAVSSLFQEVTGQEMTKYYRPPQGKYSTETVSYTHLTLPTTLEV
;
A
#
# COMPACT_ATOMS: atom_id res chain seq x y z
N LEU A 1 -39.81 43.49 30.53
CA LEU A 1 -40.11 42.76 29.27
C LEU A 1 -38.95 42.71 28.31
N LEU A 2 -38.17 43.79 28.13
CA LEU A 2 -37.01 43.82 27.20
C LEU A 2 -35.83 42.93 27.65
N LEU A 3 -35.58 42.83 28.96
CA LEU A 3 -34.51 41.97 29.48
C LEU A 3 -34.75 40.48 29.29
N PHE A 4 -36.00 40.04 29.36
CA PHE A 4 -36.38 38.63 29.09
C PHE A 4 -36.21 38.26 27.60
N ALA A 5 -36.53 39.19 26.69
CA ALA A 5 -36.37 38.96 25.27
C ALA A 5 -34.89 38.82 24.83
N VAL A 6 -33.98 39.62 25.47
CA VAL A 6 -32.54 39.54 25.18
C VAL A 6 -31.94 38.23 25.73
N MET A 7 -32.35 37.75 26.92
CA MET A 7 -31.92 36.44 27.43
C MET A 7 -32.41 35.25 26.58
N PHE A 8 -33.61 35.37 26.01
CA PHE A 8 -34.14 34.30 25.12
C PHE A 8 -33.41 34.24 23.79
N LEU A 9 -32.99 35.39 23.24
CA LEU A 9 -32.22 35.44 21.98
C LEU A 9 -30.80 34.94 22.16
N PHE A 10 -30.17 35.21 23.30
CA PHE A 10 -28.83 34.67 23.63
C PHE A 10 -28.89 33.17 23.97
N GLY A 11 -29.93 32.70 24.62
CA GLY A 11 -30.11 31.29 24.93
C GLY A 11 -30.34 30.41 23.68
N TRP A 12 -31.09 30.92 22.70
CA TRP A 12 -31.34 30.20 21.42
C TRP A 12 -30.12 30.20 20.51
N GLY A 13 -29.37 31.31 20.48
CA GLY A 13 -28.12 31.42 19.72
C GLY A 13 -27.06 30.44 20.22
N SER A 14 -26.89 30.36 21.55
CA SER A 14 -25.93 29.45 22.17
C SER A 14 -26.33 27.97 22.04
N ALA A 15 -27.61 27.63 22.14
CA ALA A 15 -28.10 26.28 21.92
C ALA A 15 -27.93 25.81 20.47
N ALA A 16 -28.17 26.69 19.50
CA ALA A 16 -27.97 26.39 18.09
C ALA A 16 -26.49 26.21 17.74
N VAL A 17 -25.59 27.02 18.33
CA VAL A 17 -24.15 26.88 18.15
C VAL A 17 -23.61 25.61 18.78
N VAL A 18 -24.08 25.27 20.00
CA VAL A 18 -23.69 24.02 20.68
C VAL A 18 -24.24 22.81 19.93
N ALA A 19 -25.49 22.84 19.45
CA ALA A 19 -26.05 21.76 18.67
C ALA A 19 -25.32 21.55 17.33
N LYS A 20 -24.94 22.64 16.67
CA LYS A 20 -24.13 22.56 15.45
C LYS A 20 -22.73 22.00 15.74
N TRP A 21 -22.10 22.44 16.82
CA TRP A 21 -20.77 21.94 17.23
C TRP A 21 -20.80 20.47 17.67
N GLN A 22 -21.88 20.02 18.32
CA GLN A 22 -22.11 18.60 18.60
C GLN A 22 -22.41 17.78 17.34
N SER A 23 -23.21 18.33 16.42
CA SER A 23 -23.48 17.67 15.11
C SER A 23 -22.21 17.57 14.26
N ASP A 24 -21.38 18.63 14.23
CA ASP A 24 -20.12 18.62 13.50
C ASP A 24 -19.12 17.62 14.16
N ARG A 25 -19.13 17.50 15.49
CA ARG A 25 -18.34 16.49 16.21
C ARG A 25 -18.86 15.07 16.00
N GLU A 26 -20.17 14.85 16.05
CA GLU A 26 -20.76 13.55 15.74
C GLU A 26 -20.53 13.15 14.28
N THR A 27 -20.43 14.13 13.36
CA THR A 27 -20.09 13.87 11.96
C THR A 27 -18.59 13.57 11.81
N GLU A 28 -17.71 14.18 12.60
CA GLU A 28 -16.29 13.81 12.65
C GLU A 28 -16.08 12.45 13.36
N GLU A 29 -16.82 12.15 14.44
CA GLU A 29 -16.74 10.85 15.11
C GLU A 29 -17.40 9.71 14.32
N THR A 30 -18.40 9.98 13.48
CA THR A 30 -18.98 8.99 12.57
C THR A 30 -18.22 8.85 11.27
N MET A 31 -17.26 9.73 10.98
CA MET A 31 -16.28 9.56 9.90
C MET A 31 -15.02 8.81 10.36
N HIS A 32 -14.90 8.38 11.60
CA HIS A 32 -14.16 7.19 11.94
C HIS A 32 -14.98 5.98 11.48
N ILE A 33 -15.08 5.80 10.18
CA ILE A 33 -15.34 4.49 9.61
C ILE A 33 -14.29 3.61 10.27
N GLU A 34 -14.70 2.64 11.07
CA GLU A 34 -13.83 1.53 11.45
C GLU A 34 -13.20 1.08 10.13
N ALA A 35 -11.91 1.36 9.97
CA ALA A 35 -11.21 1.03 8.76
C ALA A 35 -11.33 -0.48 8.65
N ALA A 36 -12.19 -0.96 7.77
CA ALA A 36 -12.38 -2.38 7.58
C ALA A 36 -11.00 -2.91 7.20
N VAL A 37 -10.40 -3.69 8.09
CA VAL A 37 -9.14 -4.36 7.82
C VAL A 37 -9.47 -5.49 6.88
N ASP A 38 -9.16 -5.31 5.61
CA ASP A 38 -9.33 -6.33 4.60
C ASP A 38 -8.03 -7.11 4.42
N ASN A 39 -8.17 -8.43 4.38
CA ASN A 39 -7.09 -9.31 3.97
C ASN A 39 -7.23 -9.55 2.47
N TRP A 40 -6.23 -9.15 1.72
CA TRP A 40 -6.22 -9.43 0.29
C TRP A 40 -6.03 -10.91 0.01
N GLY A 41 -6.85 -11.46 -0.84
CA GLY A 41 -6.73 -12.83 -1.32
C GLY A 41 -7.12 -12.93 -2.79
N LEU A 42 -6.36 -13.72 -3.56
CA LEU A 42 -6.68 -14.03 -4.95
C LEU A 42 -7.44 -15.35 -5.04
N GLY A 43 -8.61 -15.32 -5.68
CA GLY A 43 -9.32 -16.51 -6.11
C GLY A 43 -8.89 -16.87 -7.54
N PHE A 44 -8.48 -18.12 -7.75
CA PHE A 44 -8.18 -18.64 -9.06
C PHE A 44 -9.36 -19.51 -9.53
N GLY A 45 -9.79 -19.30 -10.79
CA GLY A 45 -10.87 -20.08 -11.38
C GLY A 45 -10.52 -21.56 -11.54
N GLU A 46 -11.49 -22.36 -11.98
CA GLU A 46 -11.29 -23.80 -12.27
C GLU A 46 -10.21 -24.01 -13.33
N SER A 47 -9.37 -25.01 -13.11
CA SER A 47 -8.32 -25.42 -14.06
C SER A 47 -8.91 -25.66 -15.45
N GLY A 48 -8.31 -25.05 -16.46
CA GLY A 48 -8.73 -25.16 -17.86
C GLY A 48 -9.76 -24.12 -18.34
N LYS A 49 -10.23 -23.23 -17.47
CA LYS A 49 -10.98 -22.04 -17.87
C LYS A 49 -10.04 -20.85 -17.87
N GLU A 50 -10.02 -20.09 -18.96
CA GLU A 50 -9.25 -18.82 -19.06
C GLU A 50 -9.94 -17.71 -18.25
N LEU A 51 -9.90 -17.83 -16.94
CA LEU A 51 -10.46 -16.84 -16.04
C LEU A 51 -9.33 -16.08 -15.35
N GLN A 52 -9.41 -14.77 -15.41
CA GLN A 52 -8.52 -13.93 -14.63
C GLN A 52 -8.73 -14.19 -13.12
N PRO A 53 -7.70 -14.01 -12.29
CA PRO A 53 -7.87 -14.03 -10.84
C PRO A 53 -8.91 -13.01 -10.39
N THR A 54 -9.66 -13.36 -9.36
CA THR A 54 -10.58 -12.45 -8.66
C THR A 54 -9.94 -12.02 -7.35
N GLY A 55 -10.10 -10.75 -6.99
CA GLY A 55 -9.68 -10.22 -5.70
C GLY A 55 -10.87 -9.90 -4.80
N ASN A 56 -10.61 -9.36 -3.62
CA ASN A 56 -11.64 -8.89 -2.69
C ASN A 56 -12.35 -7.61 -3.19
N ALA A 57 -11.70 -6.88 -4.09
CA ALA A 57 -12.24 -5.73 -4.79
C ALA A 57 -12.05 -5.89 -6.30
N THR A 58 -12.85 -5.21 -7.08
CA THR A 58 -12.71 -5.22 -8.54
C THR A 58 -11.52 -4.35 -8.99
N ALA A 59 -10.96 -4.65 -10.17
CA ALA A 59 -9.89 -3.84 -10.74
C ALA A 59 -10.32 -2.36 -10.94
N ASP A 60 -11.59 -2.11 -11.27
CA ASP A 60 -12.11 -0.74 -11.46
C ASP A 60 -12.20 0.03 -10.14
N GLU A 61 -12.62 -0.64 -9.04
CA GLU A 61 -12.62 -0.04 -7.70
C GLU A 61 -11.21 0.30 -7.23
N LEU A 62 -10.23 -0.53 -7.52
CA LEU A 62 -8.84 -0.34 -7.12
C LEU A 62 -8.11 0.72 -7.96
N LYS A 63 -8.52 0.91 -9.21
CA LYS A 63 -7.90 1.85 -10.13
C LYS A 63 -7.89 3.29 -9.62
N GLN A 64 -8.92 3.70 -8.86
CA GLN A 64 -8.97 5.03 -8.25
C GLN A 64 -7.83 5.26 -7.22
N TYR A 65 -7.20 4.17 -6.76
CA TYR A 65 -6.08 4.17 -5.82
C TYR A 65 -4.76 3.75 -6.50
N ASP A 66 -4.67 3.78 -7.84
CA ASP A 66 -3.52 3.28 -8.59
C ASP A 66 -3.04 1.88 -8.12
N THR A 67 -4.00 1.04 -7.75
CA THR A 67 -3.76 -0.30 -7.21
C THR A 67 -4.11 -1.34 -8.27
N TYR A 68 -3.20 -2.30 -8.49
CA TYR A 68 -3.33 -3.29 -9.55
C TYR A 68 -3.01 -4.68 -9.01
N TYR A 69 -3.78 -5.69 -9.44
CA TYR A 69 -3.52 -7.12 -9.18
C TYR A 69 -3.68 -7.99 -10.42
N ILE A 70 -4.18 -7.41 -11.51
CA ILE A 70 -4.33 -8.08 -12.81
C ILE A 70 -3.89 -7.14 -13.92
N GLY A 71 -3.34 -7.72 -14.99
CA GLY A 71 -3.05 -7.01 -16.21
C GLY A 71 -4.19 -7.08 -17.23
N SER A 72 -3.92 -6.65 -18.47
CA SER A 72 -4.86 -6.77 -19.56
C SER A 72 -5.16 -8.24 -19.90
N LYS A 73 -6.44 -8.58 -20.04
CA LYS A 73 -6.87 -9.92 -20.51
C LYS A 73 -6.70 -10.13 -22.02
N GLU A 74 -6.44 -9.05 -22.75
CA GLU A 74 -6.25 -9.09 -24.21
C GLU A 74 -4.83 -9.55 -24.60
N GLU A 75 -3.93 -9.56 -23.65
CA GLU A 75 -2.53 -9.92 -23.84
C GLU A 75 -2.18 -11.20 -23.07
N LYS A 76 -1.40 -12.09 -23.70
CA LYS A 76 -0.88 -13.31 -23.06
C LYS A 76 0.41 -12.96 -22.29
N VAL A 77 0.28 -12.25 -21.20
CA VAL A 77 1.38 -11.78 -20.35
C VAL A 77 1.21 -12.30 -18.93
N ILE A 78 2.30 -12.73 -18.32
CA ILE A 78 2.38 -13.09 -16.89
C ILE A 78 3.34 -12.10 -16.24
N TYR A 79 2.91 -11.48 -15.16
CA TYR A 79 3.75 -10.63 -14.32
C TYR A 79 4.32 -11.48 -13.19
N LEU A 80 5.65 -11.53 -13.10
CA LEU A 80 6.35 -12.27 -12.06
C LEU A 80 6.71 -11.32 -10.92
N THR A 81 6.19 -11.58 -9.74
CA THR A 81 6.47 -10.78 -8.54
C THR A 81 6.99 -11.67 -7.42
N PHE A 82 7.91 -11.13 -6.61
CA PHE A 82 8.59 -11.85 -5.54
C PHE A 82 8.65 -10.97 -4.28
N ASP A 83 8.15 -11.48 -3.15
CA ASP A 83 8.31 -10.82 -1.87
C ASP A 83 9.58 -11.34 -1.19
N CYS A 84 10.50 -10.44 -0.89
CA CYS A 84 11.83 -10.74 -0.38
C CYS A 84 11.97 -10.26 1.05
N GLY A 85 11.54 -11.10 2.00
CA GLY A 85 11.68 -10.83 3.44
C GLY A 85 12.99 -11.34 4.02
N TYR A 86 13.44 -12.50 3.58
CA TYR A 86 14.62 -13.19 4.10
C TYR A 86 15.34 -13.97 3.00
N GLU A 87 16.68 -13.84 2.92
CA GLU A 87 17.49 -14.60 1.98
C GLU A 87 17.82 -15.99 2.56
N ASN A 88 17.45 -17.02 1.83
CA ASN A 88 17.66 -18.41 2.19
C ASN A 88 18.50 -19.22 1.19
N GLY A 89 19.23 -18.53 0.30
CA GLY A 89 20.09 -19.14 -0.72
C GLY A 89 19.44 -19.37 -2.07
N ASN A 90 18.17 -18.99 -2.26
CA ASN A 90 17.43 -19.26 -3.50
C ASN A 90 17.43 -18.06 -4.47
N THR A 91 17.55 -16.84 -3.99
CA THR A 91 17.38 -15.63 -4.82
C THR A 91 18.39 -15.56 -5.96
N GLY A 92 19.62 -15.98 -5.72
CA GLY A 92 20.66 -16.05 -6.78
C GLY A 92 20.24 -16.95 -7.95
N ALA A 93 19.71 -18.15 -7.65
CA ALA A 93 19.26 -19.09 -8.66
C ALA A 93 18.00 -18.60 -9.40
N ILE A 94 17.12 -17.88 -8.72
CA ILE A 94 15.95 -17.23 -9.34
C ILE A 94 16.41 -16.17 -10.35
N LEU A 95 17.33 -15.30 -9.98
CA LEU A 95 17.89 -14.29 -10.87
C LEU A 95 18.59 -14.92 -12.08
N ASP A 96 19.34 -16.01 -11.89
CA ASP A 96 19.97 -16.76 -13.00
C ASP A 96 18.93 -17.31 -13.97
N ALA A 97 17.82 -17.84 -13.47
CA ALA A 97 16.73 -18.36 -14.29
C ALA A 97 16.03 -17.23 -15.05
N LEU A 98 15.70 -16.11 -14.39
CA LEU A 98 15.09 -14.95 -15.03
C LEU A 98 15.97 -14.39 -16.15
N LYS A 99 17.26 -14.23 -15.88
CA LYS A 99 18.27 -13.76 -16.84
C LYS A 99 18.35 -14.72 -18.06
N LYS A 100 18.42 -16.02 -17.80
CA LYS A 100 18.47 -17.05 -18.86
C LYS A 100 17.29 -16.95 -19.81
N HIS A 101 16.11 -16.60 -19.32
CA HIS A 101 14.89 -16.53 -20.09
C HIS A 101 14.52 -15.11 -20.55
N ASN A 102 15.38 -14.12 -20.27
CA ASN A 102 15.12 -12.70 -20.54
C ASN A 102 13.75 -12.25 -19.97
N ALA A 103 13.43 -12.72 -18.76
CA ALA A 103 12.16 -12.47 -18.10
C ALA A 103 12.38 -11.48 -16.95
N PRO A 104 12.02 -10.20 -17.11
CA PRO A 104 12.06 -9.25 -15.99
C PRO A 104 11.03 -9.63 -14.94
N GLY A 105 11.34 -9.36 -13.67
CA GLY A 105 10.44 -9.55 -12.54
C GLY A 105 10.42 -8.32 -11.64
N THR A 106 9.43 -8.26 -10.76
CA THR A 106 9.34 -7.24 -9.71
C THR A 106 9.64 -7.88 -8.35
N PHE A 107 10.56 -7.30 -7.60
CA PHE A 107 10.96 -7.78 -6.28
C PHE A 107 10.57 -6.75 -5.22
N PHE A 108 9.68 -7.12 -4.31
CA PHE A 108 9.31 -6.29 -3.17
C PHE A 108 10.20 -6.65 -1.99
N VAL A 109 11.07 -5.73 -1.58
CA VAL A 109 12.11 -5.99 -0.58
C VAL A 109 11.81 -5.29 0.74
N VAL A 110 12.09 -5.97 1.85
CA VAL A 110 12.05 -5.38 3.20
C VAL A 110 13.44 -4.87 3.61
N GLY A 111 13.50 -4.07 4.70
CA GLY A 111 14.77 -3.56 5.24
C GLY A 111 15.79 -4.66 5.50
N HIS A 112 15.38 -5.74 6.18
CA HIS A 112 16.27 -6.86 6.49
C HIS A 112 16.90 -7.52 5.25
N PHE A 113 16.15 -7.65 4.15
CA PHE A 113 16.70 -8.21 2.91
C PHE A 113 17.76 -7.30 2.29
N LEU A 114 17.53 -5.99 2.30
CA LEU A 114 18.50 -4.99 1.85
C LEU A 114 19.80 -5.02 2.67
N GLU A 115 19.69 -5.18 3.98
CA GLU A 115 20.83 -5.26 4.90
C GLU A 115 21.65 -6.54 4.75
N SER A 116 20.96 -7.68 4.64
CA SER A 116 21.58 -9.00 4.66
C SER A 116 22.06 -9.48 3.29
N ALA A 117 21.45 -8.98 2.21
CA ALA A 117 21.75 -9.41 0.83
C ALA A 117 21.89 -8.24 -0.17
N PRO A 118 22.65 -7.17 0.14
CA PRO A 118 22.76 -5.99 -0.71
C PRO A 118 23.26 -6.30 -2.11
N GLU A 119 24.14 -7.30 -2.28
CA GLU A 119 24.67 -7.67 -3.59
C GLU A 119 23.61 -8.31 -4.50
N LEU A 120 22.62 -9.01 -3.93
CA LEU A 120 21.50 -9.54 -4.70
C LEU A 120 20.58 -8.41 -5.16
N VAL A 121 20.37 -7.38 -4.33
CA VAL A 121 19.57 -6.21 -4.71
C VAL A 121 20.27 -5.41 -5.83
N LYS A 122 21.57 -5.19 -5.73
CA LYS A 122 22.35 -4.59 -6.83
C LYS A 122 22.23 -5.41 -8.11
N ARG A 123 22.25 -6.73 -7.97
CA ARG A 123 22.08 -7.63 -9.09
C ARG A 123 20.71 -7.53 -9.72
N MET A 124 19.62 -7.44 -8.92
CA MET A 124 18.27 -7.22 -9.42
C MET A 124 18.21 -5.97 -10.31
N VAL A 125 18.73 -4.85 -9.81
CA VAL A 125 18.77 -3.59 -10.56
C VAL A 125 19.59 -3.69 -11.85
N THR A 126 20.79 -4.25 -11.78
CA THR A 126 21.69 -4.35 -12.95
C THR A 126 21.22 -5.33 -14.01
N GLU A 127 20.43 -6.32 -13.64
CA GLU A 127 19.82 -7.29 -14.55
C GLU A 127 18.46 -6.83 -15.10
N GLY A 128 18.01 -5.61 -14.77
CA GLY A 128 16.82 -4.98 -15.35
C GLY A 128 15.51 -5.37 -14.68
N HIS A 129 15.57 -5.86 -13.45
CA HIS A 129 14.38 -6.11 -12.65
C HIS A 129 13.90 -4.84 -11.94
N THR A 130 12.60 -4.79 -11.66
CA THR A 130 12.01 -3.74 -10.82
C THR A 130 12.17 -4.11 -9.36
N VAL A 131 12.57 -3.16 -8.52
CA VAL A 131 12.62 -3.33 -7.07
C VAL A 131 11.64 -2.36 -6.42
N GLY A 132 10.68 -2.89 -5.69
CA GLY A 132 9.63 -2.17 -4.98
C GLY A 132 9.74 -2.29 -3.46
N ASN A 133 8.96 -1.48 -2.76
CA ASN A 133 8.98 -1.34 -1.32
C ASN A 133 8.01 -2.35 -0.65
N HIS A 134 8.51 -3.09 0.33
CA HIS A 134 7.69 -4.02 1.14
C HIS A 134 7.76 -3.70 2.63
N THR A 135 7.97 -2.42 2.98
CA THR A 135 8.20 -1.87 4.32
C THR A 135 9.53 -2.30 4.96
N TYR A 136 9.95 -1.57 5.99
CA TYR A 136 11.25 -1.87 6.62
C TYR A 136 11.17 -3.07 7.56
N HIS A 137 10.16 -3.09 8.46
CA HIS A 137 10.01 -4.13 9.48
C HIS A 137 8.96 -5.19 9.15
N HIS A 138 8.26 -5.09 8.00
CA HIS A 138 7.16 -5.97 7.62
C HIS A 138 6.00 -6.00 8.65
N PRO A 139 5.55 -4.84 9.17
CA PRO A 139 4.46 -4.81 10.14
C PRO A 139 3.10 -5.04 9.46
N ASP A 140 2.08 -5.25 10.28
CA ASP A 140 0.69 -5.14 9.82
C ASP A 140 0.38 -3.67 9.57
N MET A 141 0.43 -3.25 8.29
CA MET A 141 0.24 -1.85 7.90
C MET A 141 -1.18 -1.37 8.14
N SER A 142 -2.17 -2.25 8.21
CA SER A 142 -3.56 -1.88 8.52
C SER A 142 -3.75 -1.44 9.97
N ALA A 143 -2.82 -1.82 10.86
CA ALA A 143 -2.82 -1.41 12.26
C ALA A 143 -2.12 -0.07 12.51
N ILE A 144 -1.50 0.52 11.50
CA ILE A 144 -0.85 1.83 11.61
C ILE A 144 -1.91 2.92 11.43
N SER A 145 -2.13 3.69 12.49
CA SER A 145 -3.19 4.69 12.57
C SER A 145 -2.76 6.10 12.15
N ASP A 146 -1.48 6.34 11.88
CA ASP A 146 -0.97 7.66 11.51
C ASP A 146 -0.05 7.61 10.29
N LYS A 147 -0.15 8.66 9.49
CA LYS A 147 0.60 8.81 8.25
C LYS A 147 2.11 8.88 8.45
N GLU A 148 2.57 9.46 9.56
CA GLU A 148 4.00 9.62 9.83
C GLU A 148 4.68 8.26 10.06
N SER A 149 4.06 7.40 10.87
CA SER A 149 4.52 6.03 11.09
C SER A 149 4.49 5.20 9.81
N PHE A 150 3.42 5.35 8.99
CA PHE A 150 3.33 4.70 7.69
C PHE A 150 4.48 5.13 6.77
N GLN A 151 4.68 6.44 6.63
CA GLN A 151 5.73 7.00 5.78
C GLN A 151 7.13 6.58 6.22
N LYS A 152 7.37 6.52 7.54
CA LYS A 152 8.66 6.10 8.12
C LYS A 152 9.05 4.70 7.69
N GLU A 153 8.10 3.75 7.63
CA GLU A 153 8.35 2.40 7.15
C GLU A 153 8.80 2.38 5.67
N LEU A 154 8.17 3.22 4.84
CA LEU A 154 8.51 3.29 3.42
C LEU A 154 9.81 4.05 3.16
N ASP A 155 10.02 5.18 3.83
CA ASP A 155 11.20 6.03 3.64
C ASP A 155 12.47 5.32 4.10
N ALA A 156 12.39 4.52 5.16
CA ALA A 156 13.54 3.75 5.64
C ALA A 156 14.03 2.74 4.58
N VAL A 157 13.13 2.02 3.91
CA VAL A 157 13.49 1.11 2.82
C VAL A 157 14.05 1.88 1.61
N SER A 158 13.39 2.96 1.22
CA SER A 158 13.79 3.76 0.06
C SER A 158 15.18 4.38 0.26
N SER A 159 15.46 4.88 1.46
CA SER A 159 16.77 5.45 1.81
C SER A 159 17.87 4.39 1.81
N LEU A 160 17.61 3.22 2.40
CA LEU A 160 18.55 2.11 2.41
C LEU A 160 18.81 1.56 0.99
N PHE A 161 17.75 1.48 0.18
CA PHE A 161 17.89 1.07 -1.22
C PHE A 161 18.81 2.03 -2.00
N GLN A 162 18.63 3.34 -1.81
CA GLN A 162 19.48 4.36 -2.44
C GLN A 162 20.93 4.25 -1.95
N GLU A 163 21.14 3.99 -0.66
CA GLU A 163 22.48 3.76 -0.11
C GLU A 163 23.15 2.52 -0.75
N VAL A 164 22.40 1.42 -0.87
CA VAL A 164 22.91 0.16 -1.42
C VAL A 164 23.18 0.24 -2.92
N THR A 165 22.26 0.85 -3.69
CA THR A 165 22.29 0.78 -5.17
C THR A 165 22.80 2.07 -5.84
N GLY A 166 22.75 3.19 -5.13
CA GLY A 166 23.00 4.52 -5.70
C GLY A 166 21.84 5.04 -6.57
N GLN A 167 20.70 4.37 -6.59
CA GLN A 167 19.54 4.74 -7.40
C GLN A 167 18.33 5.04 -6.52
N GLU A 168 17.40 5.84 -7.03
CA GLU A 168 16.09 6.01 -6.38
C GLU A 168 15.27 4.74 -6.53
N MET A 169 14.57 4.34 -5.46
CA MET A 169 13.64 3.21 -5.48
C MET A 169 12.43 3.53 -6.34
N THR A 170 11.93 2.54 -7.07
CA THR A 170 10.66 2.67 -7.77
C THR A 170 9.52 2.89 -6.78
N LYS A 171 8.49 3.58 -7.23
CA LYS A 171 7.33 3.92 -6.40
C LYS A 171 6.28 2.80 -6.35
N TYR A 172 6.72 1.56 -6.44
CA TYR A 172 5.88 0.40 -6.23
C TYR A 172 5.95 -0.01 -4.77
N TYR A 173 4.79 -0.22 -4.19
CA TYR A 173 4.62 -0.67 -2.82
C TYR A 173 3.69 -1.87 -2.77
N ARG A 174 4.03 -2.87 -1.96
CA ARG A 174 3.15 -3.99 -1.63
C ARG A 174 2.98 -4.08 -0.12
N PRO A 175 1.72 -4.06 0.39
CA PRO A 175 1.49 -4.16 1.82
C PRO A 175 1.87 -5.56 2.34
N PRO A 176 2.58 -5.65 3.48
CA PRO A 176 2.84 -6.91 4.15
C PRO A 176 1.57 -7.72 4.42
N GLN A 177 1.65 -9.04 4.27
CA GLN A 177 0.55 -9.97 4.55
C GLN A 177 -0.72 -9.74 3.70
N GLY A 178 -0.67 -8.88 2.69
CA GLY A 178 -1.86 -8.47 1.95
C GLY A 178 -2.88 -7.68 2.78
N LYS A 179 -2.49 -7.12 3.92
CA LYS A 179 -3.37 -6.37 4.80
C LYS A 179 -3.32 -4.88 4.51
N TYR A 180 -4.48 -4.29 4.36
CA TYR A 180 -4.63 -2.86 4.11
C TYR A 180 -5.89 -2.31 4.78
N SER A 181 -5.96 -1.00 4.90
CA SER A 181 -7.16 -0.27 5.24
C SER A 181 -7.36 0.86 4.25
N THR A 182 -8.59 1.37 4.11
CA THR A 182 -8.87 2.53 3.24
C THR A 182 -8.00 3.73 3.62
N GLU A 183 -7.72 3.90 4.91
CA GLU A 183 -6.86 4.97 5.41
C GLU A 183 -5.41 4.79 4.95
N THR A 184 -4.84 3.60 5.13
CA THR A 184 -3.45 3.32 4.71
C THR A 184 -3.28 3.36 3.19
N VAL A 185 -4.28 2.98 2.42
CA VAL A 185 -4.29 3.17 0.97
C VAL A 185 -4.27 4.66 0.61
N SER A 186 -5.02 5.51 1.33
CA SER A 186 -4.99 6.96 1.10
C SER A 186 -3.62 7.59 1.39
N TYR A 187 -2.84 7.05 2.33
CA TYR A 187 -1.50 7.53 2.63
C TYR A 187 -0.53 7.31 1.48
N THR A 188 -0.70 6.26 0.68
CA THR A 188 0.16 6.00 -0.47
C THR A 188 0.02 7.08 -1.54
N HIS A 189 -1.17 7.63 -1.76
CA HIS A 189 -1.43 8.67 -2.76
C HIS A 189 -0.89 10.05 -2.39
N LEU A 190 -0.83 10.37 -1.10
CA LEU A 190 -0.43 11.71 -0.64
C LEU A 190 1.09 11.91 -0.66
N THR A 191 1.87 10.84 -0.78
CA THR A 191 3.33 10.89 -0.64
C THR A 191 4.08 10.49 -1.88
N LEU A 192 3.45 9.71 -2.76
CA LEU A 192 4.05 9.22 -3.99
C LEU A 192 2.92 9.09 -5.03
N PRO A 193 3.12 9.37 -6.32
CA PRO A 193 2.37 8.70 -7.36
C PRO A 193 2.81 7.24 -7.30
N THR A 194 2.13 6.44 -6.51
CA THR A 194 2.53 5.08 -6.16
C THR A 194 1.58 4.12 -6.83
N THR A 195 2.09 3.22 -7.63
CA THR A 195 1.35 2.06 -8.07
C THR A 195 1.40 1.03 -6.95
N LEU A 196 0.26 0.78 -6.30
CA LEU A 196 0.10 -0.29 -5.34
C LEU A 196 -0.10 -1.58 -6.12
N GLU A 197 0.81 -2.54 -6.02
CA GLU A 197 0.58 -3.91 -6.48
C GLU A 197 0.15 -4.78 -5.30
N VAL A 198 -1.03 -5.34 -5.36
CA VAL A 198 -1.60 -6.23 -4.35
C VAL A 198 -1.52 -7.67 -4.83
#